data_03d4d85811e8699c845e5c2ef314af3b
#
_entry.id   03d4d85811e8699c845e5c2ef314af3b
#
_cell.length_a   1.000
_cell.length_b   1.000
_cell.length_c   1.000
_cell.angle_alpha   90.00
_cell.angle_beta   90.00
_cell.angle_gamma   90.00
#
_symmetry.space_group_name_H-M   'P 1'
#
loop_
_entity.id
_entity.type
_entity.pdbx_description
1 polymer ?
#
loop_
_entity_poly.entity_id
_entity_poly.type
_entity_poly.pdbx_seq_one_letter_code
_entity_poly.pdbx_strand_id
1 'polypeptide(L)'
;MPLITLKTTNHIALTTDSAGWIAFNEPGLMNRQVYFGVECPGYSLPKDGFGFVGVRLTPVAGKSVEVKVLRTNIAERLCRLTGQGIYRDSTLLGHEAPLPSPNLFADVMGQDSVQVVSWKGRYFWIFGDTNRPNYPLGNYHSTAAWSDAPDQGGLDPEHGIHFEYITDENGAVAKMLPLEEPGAVWLFGMHTVMDAANKEHLMAHFSRWRDLGKRLEHGLAELDESTGRFQRTTVLGDEFEWQHPQGNAVRTKGENGDWIYFSTPFCRTRVKASYDSVLNTSAYESLAWSAEQGDYVWQQALKPTTQKDEEKLIAEKKMPEEKARMQVVDAQTGKPVHLHAGSVHWNKHRERWVMIAVQEGSAESYLGEVWYAEAKQIEGPWRKAVKIATHPKYSFYNPSHHAFFDQQEGRLIYFQGTYAETFSGNPIATPRYDYNQIMYRLDLDDERLKAARVD
;
A
#
# COMPACT_ATOMS: atom_id res chain seq x y z
N MET A 1 -18.81 -5.33 -5.78
CA MET A 1 -17.45 -4.82 -6.08
C MET A 1 -17.36 -3.35 -5.72
N PRO A 2 -16.37 -2.92 -4.95
CA PRO A 2 -16.19 -1.52 -4.53
C PRO A 2 -15.72 -0.60 -5.67
N LEU A 3 -15.84 0.71 -5.46
CA LEU A 3 -15.27 1.77 -6.31
C LEU A 3 -15.75 1.69 -7.78
N ILE A 4 -17.06 1.47 -7.98
CA ILE A 4 -17.75 1.69 -9.24
C ILE A 4 -18.62 2.91 -9.05
N THR A 5 -18.39 3.96 -9.83
CA THR A 5 -19.17 5.19 -9.74
C THR A 5 -20.24 5.21 -10.81
N LEU A 6 -21.49 5.39 -10.40
CA LEU A 6 -22.64 5.68 -11.26
C LEU A 6 -22.94 7.17 -11.19
N LYS A 7 -23.11 7.80 -12.34
CA LYS A 7 -23.39 9.22 -12.44
C LYS A 7 -24.62 9.49 -13.31
N THR A 8 -25.61 10.15 -12.75
CA THR A 8 -26.80 10.56 -13.51
C THR A 8 -26.50 11.76 -14.44
N THR A 9 -27.37 12.02 -15.38
CA THR A 9 -27.24 13.15 -16.32
C THR A 9 -27.27 14.53 -15.64
N ASN A 10 -27.85 14.62 -14.44
CA ASN A 10 -27.81 15.82 -13.60
C ASN A 10 -26.72 15.77 -12.53
N HIS A 11 -25.66 14.95 -12.75
CA HIS A 11 -24.43 14.91 -11.97
C HIS A 11 -24.54 14.37 -10.54
N ILE A 12 -25.60 13.63 -10.18
CA ILE A 12 -25.62 12.88 -8.93
C ILE A 12 -24.65 11.70 -9.08
N ALA A 13 -23.60 11.70 -8.27
CA ALA A 13 -22.58 10.65 -8.26
C ALA A 13 -22.78 9.73 -7.06
N LEU A 14 -22.76 8.43 -7.32
CA LEU A 14 -22.92 7.37 -6.34
C LEU A 14 -21.82 6.33 -6.57
N THR A 15 -21.14 5.91 -5.51
CA THR A 15 -20.06 4.93 -5.62
C THR A 15 -20.43 3.69 -4.80
N THR A 16 -20.25 2.51 -5.38
CA THR A 16 -20.56 1.24 -4.72
C THR A 16 -19.75 1.08 -3.43
N ASP A 17 -20.38 0.53 -2.39
CA ASP A 17 -19.70 0.11 -1.16
C ASP A 17 -18.84 -1.16 -1.37
N SER A 18 -18.23 -1.70 -0.32
CA SER A 18 -17.33 -2.85 -0.41
C SER A 18 -18.01 -4.12 -0.95
N ALA A 19 -19.30 -4.31 -0.74
CA ALA A 19 -20.07 -5.41 -1.31
C ALA A 19 -20.58 -5.14 -2.74
N GLY A 20 -20.38 -3.92 -3.26
CA GLY A 20 -20.81 -3.52 -4.59
C GLY A 20 -22.24 -3.01 -4.68
N TRP A 21 -22.82 -2.61 -3.56
CA TRP A 21 -24.18 -2.06 -3.51
C TRP A 21 -24.19 -0.53 -3.64
N ILE A 22 -25.26 -0.03 -4.26
CA ILE A 22 -25.68 1.37 -4.25
C ILE A 22 -27.16 1.41 -3.84
N ALA A 23 -27.45 2.12 -2.76
CA ALA A 23 -28.82 2.45 -2.36
C ALA A 23 -29.22 3.76 -3.06
N PHE A 24 -30.08 3.66 -4.06
CA PHE A 24 -30.57 4.80 -4.85
C PHE A 24 -31.97 5.20 -4.42
N ASN A 25 -32.11 6.48 -4.04
CA ASN A 25 -33.43 7.07 -3.71
C ASN A 25 -33.45 8.54 -4.09
N GLU A 26 -33.80 8.82 -5.36
CA GLU A 26 -33.98 10.18 -5.87
C GLU A 26 -35.44 10.36 -6.29
N PRO A 27 -36.26 11.07 -5.49
CA PRO A 27 -37.73 11.14 -5.68
C PRO A 27 -38.16 11.46 -7.10
N GLY A 28 -37.51 12.43 -7.77
CA GLY A 28 -37.84 12.83 -9.14
C GLY A 28 -37.41 11.83 -10.23
N LEU A 29 -36.57 10.86 -9.90
CA LEU A 29 -36.02 9.88 -10.82
C LEU A 29 -36.59 8.47 -10.60
N MET A 30 -37.29 8.22 -9.50
CA MET A 30 -37.93 6.92 -9.25
C MET A 30 -39.05 6.64 -10.27
N ASN A 31 -39.19 5.39 -10.68
CA ASN A 31 -40.12 4.90 -11.69
C ASN A 31 -39.94 5.52 -13.09
N ARG A 32 -38.79 6.11 -13.35
CA ARG A 32 -38.41 6.65 -14.66
C ARG A 32 -37.18 5.94 -15.21
N GLN A 33 -37.05 5.89 -16.53
CA GLN A 33 -35.81 5.42 -17.14
C GLN A 33 -34.72 6.49 -16.93
N VAL A 34 -33.66 6.12 -16.20
CA VAL A 34 -32.51 6.98 -15.87
C VAL A 34 -31.27 6.40 -16.56
N TYR A 35 -30.50 7.27 -17.18
CA TYR A 35 -29.16 6.91 -17.66
C TYR A 35 -28.15 7.11 -16.55
N PHE A 36 -27.39 6.06 -16.27
CA PHE A 36 -26.24 6.09 -15.35
C PHE A 36 -24.96 5.93 -16.17
N GLY A 37 -24.17 6.98 -16.29
CA GLY A 37 -22.78 6.89 -16.73
C GLY A 37 -21.98 6.07 -15.72
N VAL A 38 -21.14 5.15 -16.19
CA VAL A 38 -20.39 4.23 -15.33
C VAL A 38 -18.89 4.53 -15.46
N GLU A 39 -18.25 4.79 -14.33
CA GLU A 39 -16.80 4.89 -14.21
C GLU A 39 -16.29 3.79 -13.27
N CYS A 40 -15.35 3.00 -13.75
CA CYS A 40 -14.91 1.80 -13.05
C CYS A 40 -13.41 1.51 -13.35
N PRO A 41 -12.48 2.17 -12.64
CA PRO A 41 -11.03 1.94 -12.82
C PRO A 41 -10.68 0.45 -12.77
N GLY A 42 -9.98 -0.06 -13.80
CA GLY A 42 -9.59 -1.47 -13.91
C GLY A 42 -10.69 -2.43 -14.34
N TYR A 43 -11.86 -1.88 -14.72
CA TYR A 43 -13.00 -2.63 -15.27
C TYR A 43 -13.57 -1.88 -16.46
N SER A 44 -14.40 -2.51 -17.27
CA SER A 44 -14.99 -1.91 -18.46
C SER A 44 -16.45 -2.29 -18.66
N LEU A 45 -17.14 -1.42 -19.37
CA LEU A 45 -18.44 -1.66 -20.01
C LEU A 45 -18.33 -1.29 -21.49
N PRO A 46 -19.13 -1.91 -22.36
CA PRO A 46 -19.21 -1.51 -23.77
C PRO A 46 -19.65 -0.05 -23.90
N LYS A 47 -19.06 0.65 -24.88
CA LYS A 47 -19.52 1.98 -25.30
C LYS A 47 -20.77 1.83 -26.16
N ASP A 48 -21.71 2.77 -26.03
CA ASP A 48 -22.83 2.87 -26.97
C ASP A 48 -22.40 3.51 -28.30
N GLY A 49 -23.34 3.65 -29.24
CA GLY A 49 -23.06 4.21 -30.56
C GLY A 49 -22.60 5.67 -30.58
N PHE A 50 -22.73 6.40 -29.46
CA PHE A 50 -22.27 7.77 -29.27
C PHE A 50 -20.95 7.82 -28.44
N GLY A 51 -20.42 6.68 -28.04
CA GLY A 51 -19.19 6.58 -27.25
C GLY A 51 -19.39 6.72 -25.73
N PHE A 52 -20.62 6.80 -25.24
CA PHE A 52 -20.92 6.83 -23.80
C PHE A 52 -20.79 5.44 -23.17
N VAL A 53 -20.24 5.39 -21.95
CA VAL A 53 -20.16 4.19 -21.12
C VAL A 53 -21.20 4.32 -20.03
N GLY A 54 -22.21 3.46 -20.03
CA GLY A 54 -23.28 3.51 -19.03
C GLY A 54 -24.42 2.55 -19.28
N VAL A 55 -25.41 2.62 -18.40
CA VAL A 55 -26.59 1.77 -18.43
C VAL A 55 -27.86 2.60 -18.26
N ARG A 56 -28.97 2.15 -18.86
CA ARG A 56 -30.31 2.71 -18.64
C ARG A 56 -31.08 1.80 -17.70
N LEU A 57 -31.45 2.30 -16.54
CA LEU A 57 -32.18 1.56 -15.51
C LEU A 57 -33.48 2.31 -15.15
N THR A 58 -34.47 1.58 -14.66
CA THR A 58 -35.68 2.16 -14.07
C THR A 58 -35.68 1.83 -12.57
N PRO A 59 -35.23 2.78 -11.70
CA PRO A 59 -35.25 2.55 -10.26
C PRO A 59 -36.67 2.43 -9.75
N VAL A 60 -36.96 1.36 -9.03
CA VAL A 60 -38.28 1.08 -8.40
C VAL A 60 -38.07 0.72 -6.95
N ALA A 61 -38.83 1.31 -6.04
CA ALA A 61 -38.71 1.06 -4.61
C ALA A 61 -38.79 -0.45 -4.30
N GLY A 62 -37.87 -0.96 -3.49
CA GLY A 62 -37.81 -2.37 -3.11
C GLY A 62 -37.35 -3.34 -4.22
N LYS A 63 -36.83 -2.80 -5.34
CA LYS A 63 -36.26 -3.64 -6.42
C LYS A 63 -34.76 -3.45 -6.52
N SER A 64 -34.04 -4.50 -6.89
CA SER A 64 -32.60 -4.50 -7.15
C SER A 64 -32.34 -4.85 -8.62
N VAL A 65 -31.28 -4.27 -9.17
CA VAL A 65 -30.79 -4.53 -10.54
C VAL A 65 -29.29 -4.78 -10.47
N GLU A 66 -28.83 -5.81 -11.16
CA GLU A 66 -27.40 -6.11 -11.28
C GLU A 66 -26.82 -5.43 -12.53
N VAL A 67 -25.69 -4.74 -12.36
CA VAL A 67 -24.88 -4.20 -13.46
C VAL A 67 -23.57 -4.98 -13.54
N LYS A 68 -23.38 -5.71 -14.64
CA LYS A 68 -22.17 -6.51 -14.87
C LYS A 68 -21.09 -5.67 -15.54
N VAL A 69 -19.89 -5.71 -14.98
CA VAL A 69 -18.68 -5.09 -15.55
C VAL A 69 -17.64 -6.16 -15.83
N LEU A 70 -16.78 -5.93 -16.82
CA LEU A 70 -15.70 -6.84 -17.20
C LEU A 70 -14.39 -6.37 -16.56
N ARG A 71 -13.71 -7.25 -15.83
CA ARG A 71 -12.41 -6.96 -15.24
C ARG A 71 -11.33 -6.87 -16.32
N THR A 72 -10.63 -5.74 -16.39
CA THR A 72 -9.48 -5.50 -17.25
C THR A 72 -8.15 -5.61 -16.51
N ASN A 73 -8.12 -5.26 -15.22
CA ASN A 73 -6.96 -5.50 -14.36
C ASN A 73 -6.70 -7.00 -14.19
N ILE A 74 -5.42 -7.37 -13.99
CA ILE A 74 -5.04 -8.73 -13.61
C ILE A 74 -5.43 -8.97 -12.15
N ALA A 75 -5.04 -8.05 -11.25
CA ALA A 75 -5.46 -8.08 -9.85
C ALA A 75 -6.95 -7.76 -9.70
N GLU A 76 -7.60 -8.43 -8.79
CA GLU A 76 -9.01 -8.25 -8.44
C GLU A 76 -9.16 -7.31 -7.25
N ARG A 77 -9.95 -6.26 -7.40
CA ARG A 77 -10.27 -5.34 -6.30
C ARG A 77 -11.35 -5.96 -5.42
N LEU A 78 -11.07 -6.08 -4.13
CA LEU A 78 -11.93 -6.82 -3.19
C LEU A 78 -12.82 -5.90 -2.35
N CYS A 79 -12.21 -5.08 -1.50
CA CYS A 79 -12.93 -4.24 -0.55
C CYS A 79 -12.13 -2.99 -0.19
N ARG A 80 -12.83 -1.98 0.33
CA ARG A 80 -12.23 -0.84 1.01
C ARG A 80 -12.01 -1.20 2.48
N LEU A 81 -10.83 -0.89 3.03
CA LEU A 81 -10.42 -1.30 4.36
C LEU A 81 -10.59 -0.21 5.41
N THR A 82 -10.43 1.06 5.02
CA THR A 82 -10.47 2.20 5.95
C THR A 82 -11.55 3.21 5.56
N GLY A 83 -12.00 4.00 6.52
CA GLY A 83 -12.90 5.12 6.31
C GLY A 83 -14.36 4.87 6.65
N GLN A 84 -15.18 5.90 6.44
CA GLN A 84 -16.59 5.90 6.79
C GLN A 84 -17.43 5.10 5.79
N GLY A 85 -18.41 4.35 6.30
CA GLY A 85 -19.46 3.73 5.49
C GLY A 85 -18.93 2.67 4.52
N ILE A 86 -18.00 1.80 4.98
CA ILE A 86 -17.40 0.73 4.17
C ILE A 86 -18.47 -0.19 3.56
N TYR A 87 -19.57 -0.47 4.29
CA TYR A 87 -20.73 -1.24 3.87
C TYR A 87 -22.04 -0.44 3.98
N ARG A 88 -21.97 0.89 3.79
CA ARG A 88 -23.10 1.80 4.02
C ARG A 88 -24.35 1.43 3.21
N ASP A 89 -24.16 1.25 1.91
CA ASP A 89 -25.31 1.01 1.01
C ASP A 89 -25.89 -0.39 1.24
N SER A 90 -25.05 -1.38 1.56
CA SER A 90 -25.49 -2.70 2.03
C SER A 90 -26.39 -2.57 3.27
N THR A 91 -25.95 -1.85 4.30
CA THR A 91 -26.72 -1.71 5.55
C THR A 91 -28.02 -0.91 5.35
N LEU A 92 -28.03 0.11 4.50
CA LEU A 92 -29.24 0.84 4.13
C LEU A 92 -30.27 -0.02 3.41
N LEU A 93 -29.82 -1.05 2.70
CA LEU A 93 -30.67 -2.02 2.00
C LEU A 93 -31.07 -3.21 2.87
N GLY A 94 -30.64 -3.23 4.15
CA GLY A 94 -30.96 -4.30 5.11
C GLY A 94 -30.05 -5.52 5.02
N HIS A 95 -28.92 -5.43 4.33
CA HIS A 95 -27.90 -6.49 4.30
C HIS A 95 -26.99 -6.38 5.54
N GLU A 96 -26.55 -7.51 6.05
CA GLU A 96 -25.56 -7.57 7.12
C GLU A 96 -24.17 -7.19 6.58
N ALA A 97 -23.44 -6.41 7.38
CA ALA A 97 -22.04 -6.09 7.11
C ALA A 97 -21.13 -7.05 7.88
N PRO A 98 -20.02 -7.51 7.29
CA PRO A 98 -19.09 -8.40 7.98
C PRO A 98 -18.28 -7.68 9.08
N LEU A 99 -18.25 -6.33 9.07
CA LEU A 99 -17.54 -5.52 10.04
C LEU A 99 -18.44 -5.16 11.23
N PRO A 100 -17.94 -5.25 12.49
CA PRO A 100 -18.70 -4.86 13.69
C PRO A 100 -19.08 -3.38 13.72
N SER A 101 -18.27 -2.52 13.12
CA SER A 101 -18.48 -1.06 13.05
C SER A 101 -18.38 -0.54 11.61
N PRO A 102 -19.37 -0.83 10.73
CA PRO A 102 -19.28 -0.53 9.31
C PRO A 102 -19.46 0.95 8.95
N ASN A 103 -19.90 1.79 9.89
CA ASN A 103 -20.24 3.18 9.63
C ASN A 103 -19.06 4.12 9.83
N LEU A 104 -18.60 4.28 11.08
CA LEU A 104 -17.46 5.10 11.44
C LEU A 104 -16.86 4.55 12.73
N PHE A 105 -15.52 4.43 12.77
CA PHE A 105 -14.83 4.03 13.97
C PHE A 105 -13.59 4.91 14.19
N ALA A 106 -13.40 5.35 15.43
CA ALA A 106 -12.26 6.18 15.87
C ALA A 106 -12.03 7.45 15.03
N ASP A 107 -13.09 8.04 14.47
CA ASP A 107 -13.07 9.21 13.59
C ASP A 107 -12.23 9.05 12.32
N VAL A 108 -12.05 7.83 11.83
CA VAL A 108 -11.32 7.56 10.60
C VAL A 108 -12.21 7.69 9.38
N MET A 109 -12.05 8.78 8.62
CA MET A 109 -12.70 8.95 7.31
C MET A 109 -11.90 8.35 6.17
N GLY A 110 -10.60 8.22 6.34
CA GLY A 110 -9.65 7.62 5.42
C GLY A 110 -8.23 7.70 5.97
N GLN A 111 -7.35 6.83 5.51
CA GLN A 111 -5.95 6.78 5.94
C GLN A 111 -5.06 6.40 4.77
N ASP A 112 -3.87 7.00 4.69
CA ASP A 112 -2.89 6.61 3.71
C ASP A 112 -1.82 5.69 4.28
N SER A 113 -1.00 5.14 3.38
CA SER A 113 0.22 4.40 3.64
C SER A 113 0.10 3.39 4.77
N VAL A 114 0.31 2.14 4.50
CA VAL A 114 0.14 1.10 5.52
C VAL A 114 1.41 0.28 5.66
N GLN A 115 1.75 -0.04 6.89
CA GLN A 115 2.72 -1.08 7.21
C GLN A 115 2.19 -1.96 8.33
N VAL A 116 2.66 -3.19 8.38
CA VAL A 116 2.17 -4.18 9.34
C VAL A 116 3.26 -5.14 9.74
N VAL A 117 3.23 -5.56 10.99
CA VAL A 117 4.05 -6.65 11.50
C VAL A 117 3.20 -7.62 12.32
N SER A 118 3.57 -8.89 12.31
CA SER A 118 3.08 -9.82 13.32
C SER A 118 3.85 -9.58 14.61
N TRP A 119 3.13 -9.29 15.70
CA TRP A 119 3.70 -9.05 17.00
C TRP A 119 2.75 -9.58 18.09
N LYS A 120 3.30 -10.35 19.03
CA LYS A 120 2.53 -10.95 20.15
C LYS A 120 1.29 -11.74 19.71
N GLY A 121 1.39 -12.43 18.57
CA GLY A 121 0.31 -13.26 18.06
C GLY A 121 -0.82 -12.51 17.35
N ARG A 122 -0.73 -11.20 17.21
CA ARG A 122 -1.67 -10.36 16.46
C ARG A 122 -0.94 -9.56 15.36
N TYR A 123 -1.68 -8.89 14.51
CA TYR A 123 -1.13 -7.93 13.55
C TYR A 123 -1.19 -6.52 14.11
N PHE A 124 -0.04 -5.84 14.13
CA PHE A 124 0.08 -4.44 14.50
C PHE A 124 0.27 -3.61 13.23
N TRP A 125 -0.65 -2.69 13.00
CA TRP A 125 -0.73 -1.84 11.81
C TRP A 125 -0.34 -0.42 12.16
N ILE A 126 0.43 0.24 11.27
CA ILE A 126 0.57 1.69 11.27
C ILE A 126 0.08 2.26 9.96
N PHE A 127 -0.47 3.46 10.03
CA PHE A 127 -0.93 4.26 8.90
C PHE A 127 -0.23 5.60 8.91
N GLY A 128 -0.19 6.28 7.76
CA GLY A 128 0.26 7.65 7.63
C GLY A 128 -0.79 8.66 8.13
N ASP A 129 -1.13 9.62 7.28
CA ASP A 129 -2.12 10.64 7.63
C ASP A 129 -3.54 10.07 7.70
N THR A 130 -4.39 10.72 8.49
CA THR A 130 -5.78 10.32 8.68
C THR A 130 -6.73 11.49 8.41
N ASN A 131 -7.68 11.31 7.49
CA ASN A 131 -8.83 12.20 7.33
C ASN A 131 -9.80 12.00 8.49
N ARG A 132 -10.30 13.11 9.05
CA ARG A 132 -11.28 13.12 10.15
C ARG A 132 -12.57 13.83 9.73
N PRO A 133 -13.72 13.56 10.38
CA PRO A 133 -14.99 14.25 10.06
C PRO A 133 -14.92 15.75 10.22
N ASN A 134 -14.11 16.26 11.13
CA ASN A 134 -14.01 17.67 11.50
C ASN A 134 -12.90 18.41 10.75
N TYR A 135 -11.99 17.72 10.05
CA TYR A 135 -10.91 18.36 9.30
C TYR A 135 -10.31 17.45 8.22
N PRO A 136 -10.17 17.91 6.95
CA PRO A 136 -9.51 17.16 5.88
C PRO A 136 -8.04 16.94 6.25
N LEU A 137 -7.51 15.70 6.06
CA LEU A 137 -6.17 15.32 6.50
C LEU A 137 -5.87 15.74 7.95
N GLY A 138 -6.87 15.70 8.82
CA GLY A 138 -6.87 16.33 10.16
C GLY A 138 -5.89 15.76 11.16
N ASN A 139 -5.10 14.75 10.79
CA ASN A 139 -4.06 14.18 11.62
C ASN A 139 -2.83 13.85 10.79
N TYR A 140 -1.90 14.79 10.72
CA TYR A 140 -0.60 14.63 10.05
C TYR A 140 0.40 13.85 10.93
N HIS A 141 -0.01 12.68 11.39
CA HIS A 141 0.80 11.80 12.23
C HIS A 141 0.42 10.36 11.96
N SER A 142 1.38 9.47 12.10
CA SER A 142 1.08 8.03 12.06
C SER A 142 0.12 7.65 13.17
N THR A 143 -0.87 6.84 12.79
CA THR A 143 -1.87 6.21 13.65
C THR A 143 -1.67 4.70 13.63
N ALA A 144 -2.31 3.95 14.52
CA ALA A 144 -2.16 2.51 14.56
C ALA A 144 -3.44 1.78 14.95
N ALA A 145 -3.44 0.48 14.62
CA ALA A 145 -4.49 -0.44 15.00
C ALA A 145 -3.93 -1.85 15.24
N TRP A 146 -4.72 -2.65 15.92
CA TRP A 146 -4.56 -4.10 15.97
C TRP A 146 -5.59 -4.78 15.09
N SER A 147 -5.25 -6.00 14.63
CA SER A 147 -6.23 -6.94 14.12
C SER A 147 -5.80 -8.37 14.42
N ASP A 148 -6.76 -9.28 14.46
CA ASP A 148 -6.49 -10.72 14.59
C ASP A 148 -6.23 -11.34 13.21
N ALA A 149 -5.48 -12.45 13.20
CA ALA A 149 -5.29 -13.27 12.02
C ALA A 149 -6.62 -13.97 11.64
N PRO A 150 -6.87 -14.28 10.36
CA PRO A 150 -8.09 -14.96 9.94
C PRO A 150 -8.35 -16.29 10.65
N ASP A 151 -7.31 -17.06 10.95
CA ASP A 151 -7.35 -18.32 11.68
C ASP A 151 -7.49 -18.15 13.22
N GLN A 152 -7.45 -16.91 13.71
CA GLN A 152 -7.59 -16.54 15.12
C GLN A 152 -8.81 -15.64 15.39
N GLY A 153 -9.79 -15.68 14.51
CA GLY A 153 -11.03 -14.91 14.64
C GLY A 153 -11.07 -13.61 13.86
N GLY A 154 -10.02 -13.27 13.13
CA GLY A 154 -10.01 -12.16 12.18
C GLY A 154 -10.87 -12.45 10.94
N LEU A 155 -11.19 -11.40 10.19
CA LEU A 155 -11.93 -11.54 8.94
C LEU A 155 -11.07 -12.12 7.83
N ASP A 156 -11.71 -12.82 6.89
CA ASP A 156 -11.08 -13.12 5.60
C ASP A 156 -10.77 -11.78 4.89
N PRO A 157 -9.53 -11.59 4.37
CA PRO A 157 -9.12 -10.35 3.71
C PRO A 157 -9.98 -9.99 2.48
N GLU A 158 -10.76 -10.92 1.93
CA GLU A 158 -11.73 -10.63 0.87
C GLU A 158 -12.90 -9.76 1.34
N HIS A 159 -13.21 -9.77 2.63
CA HIS A 159 -14.33 -9.05 3.23
C HIS A 159 -13.93 -7.82 4.02
N GLY A 160 -12.63 -7.62 4.26
CA GLY A 160 -12.08 -6.49 5.00
C GLY A 160 -11.19 -6.91 6.16
N ILE A 161 -10.81 -5.94 6.95
CA ILE A 161 -10.03 -6.14 8.18
C ILE A 161 -10.77 -5.40 9.31
N HIS A 162 -10.98 -6.09 10.42
CA HIS A 162 -11.48 -5.43 11.62
C HIS A 162 -10.31 -4.79 12.37
N PHE A 163 -10.16 -3.46 12.18
CA PHE A 163 -9.15 -2.67 12.87
C PHE A 163 -9.64 -2.24 14.25
N GLU A 164 -8.95 -2.66 15.29
CA GLU A 164 -9.07 -2.13 16.64
C GLU A 164 -8.11 -0.95 16.77
N TYR A 165 -8.57 0.24 16.43
CA TYR A 165 -7.73 1.45 16.46
C TYR A 165 -7.25 1.80 17.86
N ILE A 166 -6.00 2.23 17.96
CA ILE A 166 -5.46 2.83 19.18
C ILE A 166 -5.96 4.27 19.24
N THR A 167 -6.77 4.57 20.26
CA THR A 167 -7.45 5.87 20.39
C THR A 167 -6.83 6.76 21.46
N ASP A 168 -7.10 8.05 21.34
CA ASP A 168 -6.87 9.05 22.38
C ASP A 168 -8.05 9.10 23.38
N GLU A 169 -7.99 10.02 24.34
CA GLU A 169 -9.01 10.22 25.38
C GLU A 169 -10.39 10.64 24.85
N ASN A 170 -10.44 11.14 23.60
CA ASN A 170 -11.68 11.56 22.94
C ASN A 170 -12.26 10.44 22.05
N GLY A 171 -11.62 9.27 22.01
CA GLY A 171 -12.04 8.13 21.19
C GLY A 171 -11.66 8.24 19.70
N ALA A 172 -10.89 9.24 19.30
CA ALA A 172 -10.33 9.34 17.97
C ALA A 172 -8.95 8.65 17.88
N VAL A 173 -8.52 8.25 16.66
CA VAL A 173 -7.20 7.63 16.52
C VAL A 173 -6.09 8.51 17.07
N ALA A 174 -5.21 7.89 17.83
CA ALA A 174 -4.14 8.58 18.53
C ALA A 174 -2.91 8.77 17.65
N LYS A 175 -2.13 9.81 17.96
CA LYS A 175 -0.77 9.98 17.46
C LYS A 175 0.13 8.91 18.05
N MET A 176 0.85 8.16 17.22
CA MET A 176 1.64 7.04 17.70
C MET A 176 3.02 7.41 18.23
N LEU A 177 3.60 8.52 17.79
CA LEU A 177 4.80 9.11 18.38
C LEU A 177 4.50 10.58 18.74
N PRO A 178 3.88 10.82 19.91
CA PRO A 178 3.56 12.17 20.37
C PRO A 178 4.85 12.86 20.86
N LEU A 179 5.34 13.83 20.08
CA LEU A 179 6.48 14.68 20.47
C LEU A 179 5.96 16.04 20.94
N GLU A 180 6.67 16.66 21.89
CA GLU A 180 6.36 18.01 22.36
C GLU A 180 6.70 19.06 21.30
N GLU A 181 7.74 18.77 20.48
CA GLU A 181 8.19 19.66 19.42
C GLU A 181 7.19 19.69 18.26
N PRO A 182 6.93 20.85 17.66
CA PRO A 182 5.96 20.98 16.59
C PRO A 182 6.42 20.26 15.31
N GLY A 183 5.44 19.77 14.53
CA GLY A 183 5.65 19.11 13.25
C GLY A 183 4.83 17.85 13.08
N ALA A 184 4.64 17.45 11.84
CA ALA A 184 4.04 16.17 11.49
C ALA A 184 5.05 15.03 11.73
N VAL A 185 4.59 13.88 12.25
CA VAL A 185 5.46 12.75 12.56
C VAL A 185 4.93 11.49 11.90
N TRP A 186 5.75 10.90 11.03
CA TRP A 186 5.44 9.65 10.36
C TRP A 186 6.41 8.54 10.77
N LEU A 187 5.84 7.33 10.91
CA LEU A 187 6.54 6.09 11.20
C LEU A 187 6.54 5.20 9.94
N PHE A 188 7.65 4.50 9.72
CA PHE A 188 7.83 3.55 8.63
C PHE A 188 8.95 2.56 8.96
N GLY A 189 9.22 1.58 8.08
CA GLY A 189 10.25 0.56 8.34
C GLY A 189 9.97 -0.26 9.59
N MET A 190 8.70 -0.48 9.95
CA MET A 190 8.32 -1.17 11.18
C MET A 190 8.79 -2.63 11.17
N HIS A 191 9.44 -3.06 12.24
CA HIS A 191 9.99 -4.41 12.37
C HIS A 191 10.14 -4.82 13.85
N THR A 192 10.23 -6.13 14.09
CA THR A 192 10.51 -6.66 15.42
C THR A 192 11.94 -7.21 15.51
N VAL A 193 12.57 -7.08 16.67
CA VAL A 193 13.90 -7.62 16.96
C VAL A 193 13.94 -8.15 18.39
N MET A 194 14.82 -9.13 18.60
CA MET A 194 15.09 -9.69 19.94
C MET A 194 16.34 -9.05 20.52
N ASP A 195 16.31 -8.77 21.83
CA ASP A 195 17.51 -8.41 22.59
C ASP A 195 18.25 -9.67 23.11
N ALA A 196 19.37 -9.44 23.81
CA ALA A 196 20.18 -10.52 24.38
C ALA A 196 19.45 -11.29 25.51
N ALA A 197 18.40 -10.73 26.10
CA ALA A 197 17.54 -11.37 27.10
C ALA A 197 16.33 -12.11 26.49
N ASN A 198 16.26 -12.21 25.15
CA ASN A 198 15.12 -12.74 24.40
C ASN A 198 13.81 -11.97 24.60
N LYS A 199 13.88 -10.68 24.92
CA LYS A 199 12.72 -9.80 24.87
C LYS A 199 12.55 -9.28 23.43
N GLU A 200 11.33 -9.35 22.92
CA GLU A 200 10.97 -8.81 21.62
C GLU A 200 10.65 -7.32 21.72
N HIS A 201 11.23 -6.54 20.82
CA HIS A 201 11.03 -5.09 20.69
C HIS A 201 10.40 -4.78 19.34
N LEU A 202 9.40 -3.89 19.33
CA LEU A 202 8.80 -3.36 18.12
C LEU A 202 9.41 -2.00 17.80
N MET A 203 10.15 -1.95 16.72
CA MET A 203 10.91 -0.79 16.26
C MET A 203 10.28 -0.20 15.01
N ALA A 204 10.46 1.10 14.82
CA ALA A 204 10.12 1.80 13.59
C ALA A 204 11.14 2.89 13.28
N HIS A 205 11.28 3.23 12.01
CA HIS A 205 11.90 4.50 11.62
C HIS A 205 10.89 5.61 11.82
N PHE A 206 11.34 6.83 12.14
CA PHE A 206 10.49 8.00 12.18
C PHE A 206 11.08 9.18 11.46
N SER A 207 10.23 10.07 10.99
CA SER A 207 10.63 11.41 10.56
C SER A 207 9.63 12.44 11.04
N ARG A 208 10.14 13.61 11.44
CA ARG A 208 9.34 14.78 11.82
C ARG A 208 9.55 15.90 10.82
N TRP A 209 8.46 16.51 10.37
CA TRP A 209 8.47 17.48 9.28
C TRP A 209 7.75 18.76 9.67
N ARG A 210 8.28 19.89 9.19
CA ARG A 210 7.55 21.13 9.10
C ARG A 210 6.93 21.22 7.72
N ASP A 211 5.58 21.15 7.65
CA ASP A 211 4.85 20.98 6.40
C ASP A 211 5.40 19.80 5.55
N LEU A 212 5.16 19.75 4.26
CA LEU A 212 5.69 18.69 3.39
C LEU A 212 7.09 18.99 2.81
N GLY A 213 7.65 20.16 3.12
CA GLY A 213 8.86 20.66 2.46
C GLY A 213 10.14 20.51 3.25
N LYS A 214 10.09 20.45 4.59
CA LYS A 214 11.29 20.43 5.41
C LYS A 214 11.26 19.36 6.49
N ARG A 215 12.12 18.33 6.34
CA ARG A 215 12.40 17.40 7.43
C ARG A 215 13.14 18.14 8.54
N LEU A 216 12.69 17.96 9.78
CA LEU A 216 13.25 18.55 10.98
C LEU A 216 14.17 17.56 11.71
N GLU A 217 13.80 16.29 11.74
CA GLU A 217 14.59 15.20 12.30
C GLU A 217 14.14 13.85 11.74
N HIS A 218 14.96 12.83 11.91
CA HIS A 218 14.64 11.44 11.66
C HIS A 218 15.45 10.53 12.57
N GLY A 219 15.03 9.27 12.69
CA GLY A 219 15.73 8.32 13.54
C GLY A 219 14.92 7.06 13.80
N LEU A 220 15.17 6.47 14.96
CA LEU A 220 14.52 5.27 15.45
C LEU A 220 13.55 5.58 16.59
N ALA A 221 12.43 4.86 16.60
CA ALA A 221 11.47 4.83 17.67
C ALA A 221 11.16 3.39 18.06
N GLU A 222 10.85 3.17 19.32
CA GLU A 222 10.45 1.88 19.90
C GLU A 222 9.08 2.00 20.53
N LEU A 223 8.24 0.97 20.40
CA LEU A 223 6.95 0.94 21.06
C LEU A 223 7.12 0.66 22.55
N ASP A 224 6.71 1.61 23.37
CA ASP A 224 6.56 1.41 24.81
C ASP A 224 5.23 0.71 25.10
N GLU A 225 5.31 -0.53 25.55
CA GLU A 225 4.16 -1.36 25.85
C GLU A 225 3.28 -0.82 26.97
N SER A 226 3.85 -0.04 27.90
CA SER A 226 3.09 0.51 29.04
C SER A 226 2.15 1.63 28.62
N THR A 227 2.53 2.40 27.62
CA THR A 227 1.74 3.52 27.07
C THR A 227 1.01 3.16 25.78
N GLY A 228 1.43 2.09 25.08
CA GLY A 228 0.98 1.74 23.74
C GLY A 228 1.34 2.78 22.68
N ARG A 229 2.41 3.56 22.90
CA ARG A 229 2.91 4.61 22.01
C ARG A 229 4.38 4.39 21.71
N PHE A 230 4.81 4.81 20.54
CA PHE A 230 6.23 4.86 20.23
C PHE A 230 6.92 5.98 21.01
N GLN A 231 8.15 5.71 21.39
CA GLN A 231 9.06 6.68 22.00
C GLN A 231 10.30 6.79 21.10
N ARG A 232 10.79 8.01 20.94
CA ARG A 232 12.03 8.30 20.21
C ARG A 232 13.21 7.70 20.97
N THR A 233 13.96 6.79 20.32
CA THR A 233 15.16 6.17 20.89
C THR A 233 16.43 6.83 20.42
N THR A 234 16.49 7.16 19.13
CA THR A 234 17.72 7.73 18.52
C THR A 234 17.34 8.77 17.47
N VAL A 235 17.97 9.93 17.53
CA VAL A 235 17.94 10.95 16.47
C VAL A 235 19.21 10.83 15.66
N LEU A 236 19.09 10.85 14.33
CA LEU A 236 20.19 10.64 13.40
C LEU A 236 20.50 11.91 12.59
N GLY A 237 21.76 12.06 12.19
CA GLY A 237 22.18 13.07 11.23
C GLY A 237 21.74 12.71 9.80
N ASP A 238 21.69 13.70 8.91
CA ASP A 238 21.25 13.53 7.51
C ASP A 238 22.13 12.55 6.71
N GLU A 239 23.39 12.36 7.12
CA GLU A 239 24.32 11.38 6.53
C GLU A 239 23.85 9.92 6.71
N PHE A 240 23.03 9.64 7.73
CA PHE A 240 22.49 8.32 8.03
C PHE A 240 21.09 8.08 7.46
N GLU A 241 20.53 9.02 6.67
CA GLU A 241 19.18 8.88 6.08
C GLU A 241 18.99 7.57 5.31
N TRP A 242 20.00 7.15 4.57
CA TRP A 242 19.94 5.92 3.76
C TRP A 242 19.78 4.64 4.59
N GLN A 243 20.12 4.68 5.88
CA GLN A 243 19.97 3.55 6.80
C GLN A 243 18.51 3.32 7.20
N HIS A 244 17.70 4.38 7.17
CA HIS A 244 16.30 4.37 7.60
C HIS A 244 15.38 4.80 6.46
N PRO A 245 15.33 4.02 5.36
CA PRO A 245 14.47 4.36 4.22
C PRO A 245 12.99 4.29 4.59
N GLN A 246 12.19 5.12 3.93
CA GLN A 246 10.74 5.13 4.06
C GLN A 246 10.14 3.96 3.26
N GLY A 247 10.08 2.78 3.85
CA GLY A 247 9.61 1.59 3.15
C GLY A 247 9.21 0.46 4.10
N ASN A 248 8.94 -0.70 3.54
CA ASN A 248 8.56 -1.89 4.29
C ASN A 248 9.80 -2.68 4.72
N ALA A 249 9.79 -3.20 5.93
CA ALA A 249 10.84 -4.09 6.41
C ALA A 249 10.53 -5.54 6.02
N VAL A 250 11.55 -6.28 5.61
CA VAL A 250 11.46 -7.70 5.24
C VAL A 250 12.53 -8.48 5.98
N ARG A 251 12.11 -9.44 6.78
CA ARG A 251 13.05 -10.33 7.49
C ARG A 251 13.42 -11.53 6.63
N THR A 252 14.70 -11.83 6.55
CA THR A 252 15.22 -13.02 5.86
C THR A 252 16.07 -13.86 6.79
N LYS A 253 16.03 -15.18 6.62
CA LYS A 253 16.95 -16.08 7.28
C LYS A 253 18.29 -16.09 6.55
N GLY A 254 19.38 -16.05 7.27
CA GLY A 254 20.73 -16.14 6.73
C GLY A 254 21.58 -17.16 7.51
N GLU A 255 22.63 -17.68 6.90
CA GLU A 255 23.53 -18.69 7.53
C GLU A 255 24.15 -18.17 8.83
N ASN A 256 24.45 -16.86 8.91
CA ASN A 256 25.06 -16.20 10.07
C ASN A 256 24.04 -15.31 10.82
N GLY A 257 22.80 -15.77 10.97
CA GLY A 257 21.69 -15.06 11.60
C GLY A 257 20.83 -14.28 10.61
N ASP A 258 19.67 -13.87 11.09
CA ASP A 258 18.65 -13.20 10.29
C ASP A 258 19.06 -11.77 9.94
N TRP A 259 18.54 -11.30 8.80
CA TRP A 259 18.68 -9.93 8.35
C TRP A 259 17.31 -9.25 8.20
N ILE A 260 17.28 -7.95 8.42
CA ILE A 260 16.18 -7.07 8.04
C ILE A 260 16.63 -6.26 6.83
N TYR A 261 15.88 -6.37 5.74
CA TYR A 261 16.02 -5.54 4.54
C TYR A 261 14.90 -4.50 4.54
N PHE A 262 15.20 -3.33 3.99
CA PHE A 262 14.22 -2.26 3.83
C PHE A 262 13.95 -2.02 2.35
N SER A 263 12.69 -2.19 1.95
CA SER A 263 12.25 -2.13 0.55
C SER A 263 11.56 -0.79 0.23
N THR A 264 12.06 -0.09 -0.84
CA THR A 264 11.57 1.21 -1.30
C THR A 264 11.53 1.36 -2.84
N PRO A 265 10.98 0.50 -3.66
CA PRO A 265 10.66 -0.91 -3.45
C PRO A 265 11.89 -1.82 -3.44
N PHE A 266 13.03 -1.37 -3.97
CA PHE A 266 14.26 -2.15 -4.05
C PHE A 266 14.93 -2.27 -2.68
N CYS A 267 15.35 -3.47 -2.32
CA CYS A 267 16.04 -3.77 -1.05
C CYS A 267 17.53 -3.41 -1.16
N ARG A 268 17.88 -2.20 -0.77
CA ARG A 268 19.24 -1.65 -0.89
C ARG A 268 19.92 -1.35 0.45
N THR A 269 19.19 -1.49 1.53
CA THR A 269 19.67 -1.31 2.90
C THR A 269 19.28 -2.52 3.72
N ARG A 270 20.20 -3.02 4.54
CA ARG A 270 19.95 -4.11 5.47
C ARG A 270 20.71 -3.94 6.78
N VAL A 271 20.24 -4.62 7.82
CA VAL A 271 20.90 -4.71 9.13
C VAL A 271 20.65 -6.10 9.73
N LYS A 272 21.53 -6.59 10.60
CA LYS A 272 21.29 -7.82 11.37
C LYS A 272 20.04 -7.67 12.23
N ALA A 273 19.19 -8.73 12.27
CA ALA A 273 17.92 -8.73 12.99
C ALA A 273 18.11 -8.94 14.50
N SER A 274 18.86 -8.03 15.14
CA SER A 274 19.05 -7.99 16.59
C SER A 274 18.90 -6.54 17.09
N TYR A 275 18.45 -6.38 18.32
CA TYR A 275 18.21 -5.09 18.93
C TYR A 275 19.46 -4.19 18.92
N ASP A 276 20.60 -4.75 19.35
CA ASP A 276 21.87 -4.00 19.37
C ASP A 276 22.34 -3.57 17.97
N SER A 277 22.12 -4.43 16.95
CA SER A 277 22.50 -4.08 15.58
C SER A 277 21.62 -2.98 15.01
N VAL A 278 20.33 -2.99 15.27
CA VAL A 278 19.40 -1.96 14.80
C VAL A 278 19.71 -0.60 15.41
N LEU A 279 20.14 -0.55 16.67
CA LEU A 279 20.53 0.69 17.34
C LEU A 279 21.93 1.19 16.92
N ASN A 280 22.75 0.35 16.29
CA ASN A 280 24.11 0.69 15.88
C ASN A 280 24.19 1.11 14.42
N THR A 281 24.35 2.40 14.16
CA THR A 281 24.48 2.95 12.79
C THR A 281 25.62 2.32 11.98
N SER A 282 26.71 1.87 12.63
CA SER A 282 27.82 1.20 11.96
C SER A 282 27.52 -0.25 11.55
N ALA A 283 26.40 -0.83 12.00
CA ALA A 283 26.01 -2.19 11.63
C ALA A 283 25.18 -2.27 10.33
N TYR A 284 24.73 -1.12 9.82
CA TYR A 284 23.94 -1.07 8.59
C TYR A 284 24.82 -1.23 7.37
N GLU A 285 24.32 -1.99 6.41
CA GLU A 285 24.97 -2.21 5.11
C GLU A 285 24.09 -1.67 3.98
N SER A 286 24.74 -1.08 3.00
CA SER A 286 24.13 -0.64 1.75
C SER A 286 24.58 -1.50 0.57
N LEU A 287 23.69 -1.72 -0.38
CA LEU A 287 24.01 -2.33 -1.65
C LEU A 287 24.48 -1.27 -2.64
N ALA A 288 25.75 -1.26 -2.96
CA ALA A 288 26.33 -0.27 -3.85
C ALA A 288 27.17 -0.90 -4.96
N TRP A 289 27.19 -0.24 -6.13
CA TRP A 289 28.06 -0.62 -7.24
C TRP A 289 29.51 -0.33 -6.92
N SER A 290 30.36 -1.34 -7.04
CA SER A 290 31.82 -1.22 -6.94
C SER A 290 32.44 -1.26 -8.34
N ALA A 291 32.98 -0.15 -8.80
CA ALA A 291 33.69 -0.10 -10.08
C ALA A 291 34.98 -0.94 -10.05
N GLU A 292 35.60 -1.10 -8.87
CA GLU A 292 36.80 -1.92 -8.69
C GLU A 292 36.50 -3.40 -8.86
N GLN A 293 35.37 -3.88 -8.30
CA GLN A 293 34.95 -5.29 -8.37
C GLN A 293 34.14 -5.59 -9.64
N GLY A 294 33.63 -4.57 -10.32
CA GLY A 294 32.73 -4.72 -11.47
C GLY A 294 31.41 -5.39 -11.11
N ASP A 295 30.96 -5.27 -9.84
CA ASP A 295 29.72 -5.86 -9.34
C ASP A 295 29.15 -5.07 -8.14
N TYR A 296 27.93 -5.44 -7.72
CA TYR A 296 27.32 -4.95 -6.49
C TYR A 296 27.92 -5.62 -5.26
N VAL A 297 28.16 -4.82 -4.23
CA VAL A 297 28.67 -5.27 -2.95
C VAL A 297 27.85 -4.70 -1.80
N TRP A 298 27.69 -5.51 -0.75
CA TRP A 298 27.20 -5.03 0.54
C TRP A 298 28.35 -4.42 1.31
N GLN A 299 28.17 -3.17 1.75
CA GLN A 299 29.23 -2.42 2.42
C GLN A 299 28.66 -1.45 3.45
N GLN A 300 29.45 -1.14 4.47
CA GLN A 300 29.13 -0.16 5.49
C GLN A 300 29.55 1.24 5.04
N ALA A 301 28.98 2.28 5.70
CA ALA A 301 29.37 3.68 5.59
C ALA A 301 29.25 4.36 4.21
N LEU A 302 28.62 3.71 3.22
CA LEU A 302 28.35 4.31 1.90
C LEU A 302 26.85 4.30 1.60
N LYS A 303 26.40 5.28 0.82
CA LYS A 303 25.01 5.32 0.33
C LYS A 303 24.78 4.22 -0.70
N PRO A 304 23.58 3.61 -0.73
CA PRO A 304 23.22 2.60 -1.74
C PRO A 304 23.16 3.24 -3.13
N THR A 305 23.48 2.44 -4.15
CA THR A 305 23.24 2.80 -5.55
C THR A 305 21.74 2.82 -5.81
N THR A 306 21.21 3.89 -6.39
CA THR A 306 19.81 4.05 -6.74
C THR A 306 19.53 3.64 -8.18
N GLN A 307 18.25 3.50 -8.57
CA GLN A 307 17.86 3.27 -9.97
C GLN A 307 18.40 4.39 -10.89
N LYS A 308 18.32 5.66 -10.44
CA LYS A 308 18.86 6.81 -11.18
C LYS A 308 20.39 6.77 -11.29
N ASP A 309 21.09 6.28 -10.24
CA ASP A 309 22.53 6.09 -10.31
C ASP A 309 22.92 5.01 -11.31
N GLU A 310 22.16 3.89 -11.39
CA GLU A 310 22.37 2.86 -12.41
C GLU A 310 22.22 3.45 -13.82
N GLU A 311 21.12 4.16 -14.08
CA GLU A 311 20.88 4.80 -15.38
C GLU A 311 22.06 5.70 -15.79
N LYS A 312 22.56 6.52 -14.86
CA LYS A 312 23.71 7.38 -15.08
C LYS A 312 24.98 6.58 -15.34
N LEU A 313 25.26 5.56 -14.53
CA LEU A 313 26.46 4.72 -14.67
C LEU A 313 26.48 3.97 -16.00
N ILE A 314 25.31 3.48 -16.45
CA ILE A 314 25.15 2.82 -17.76
C ILE A 314 25.38 3.82 -18.90
N ALA A 315 24.74 4.99 -18.84
CA ALA A 315 24.90 6.04 -19.84
C ALA A 315 26.37 6.52 -19.96
N GLU A 316 27.09 6.59 -18.84
CA GLU A 316 28.51 6.92 -18.79
C GLU A 316 29.45 5.74 -19.12
N LYS A 317 28.90 4.56 -19.43
CA LYS A 317 29.66 3.30 -19.69
C LYS A 317 30.55 2.86 -18.51
N LYS A 318 30.16 3.21 -17.29
CA LYS A 318 30.84 2.81 -16.04
C LYS A 318 30.24 1.55 -15.41
N MET A 319 29.07 1.14 -15.89
CA MET A 319 28.38 -0.09 -15.50
C MET A 319 27.89 -0.80 -16.75
N PRO A 320 28.19 -2.09 -16.97
CA PRO A 320 27.54 -2.89 -17.99
C PRO A 320 26.05 -3.05 -17.69
N GLU A 321 25.18 -2.93 -18.69
CA GLU A 321 23.71 -3.00 -18.52
C GLU A 321 23.26 -4.34 -17.93
N GLU A 322 23.93 -5.44 -18.27
CA GLU A 322 23.64 -6.77 -17.70
C GLU A 322 23.90 -6.87 -16.20
N LYS A 323 24.74 -5.98 -15.64
CA LYS A 323 25.02 -5.90 -14.22
C LYS A 323 24.01 -5.08 -13.43
N ALA A 324 23.23 -4.24 -14.08
CA ALA A 324 22.20 -3.44 -13.41
C ALA A 324 21.20 -4.36 -12.66
N ARG A 325 20.67 -3.91 -11.55
CA ARG A 325 19.73 -4.69 -10.71
C ARG A 325 18.33 -4.09 -10.64
N MET A 326 18.19 -2.82 -11.01
CA MET A 326 16.95 -2.04 -10.83
C MET A 326 16.40 -1.48 -12.15
N GLN A 327 16.92 -1.93 -13.32
CA GLN A 327 16.41 -1.53 -14.62
C GLN A 327 15.22 -2.40 -15.02
N VAL A 328 14.03 -1.99 -14.59
CA VAL A 328 12.78 -2.69 -14.81
C VAL A 328 12.14 -2.21 -16.12
N VAL A 329 11.66 -3.13 -16.94
CA VAL A 329 10.89 -2.83 -18.13
C VAL A 329 9.52 -3.51 -18.09
N ASP A 330 8.53 -2.88 -18.71
CA ASP A 330 7.25 -3.51 -19.01
C ASP A 330 7.48 -4.73 -19.92
N ALA A 331 7.12 -5.89 -19.43
CA ALA A 331 7.34 -7.15 -20.14
C ALA A 331 6.59 -7.25 -21.49
N GLN A 332 5.55 -6.44 -21.71
CA GLN A 332 4.76 -6.43 -22.93
C GLN A 332 5.30 -5.43 -23.97
N THR A 333 5.72 -4.26 -23.51
CA THR A 333 6.10 -3.15 -24.41
C THR A 333 7.60 -2.90 -24.50
N GLY A 334 8.38 -3.45 -23.54
CA GLY A 334 9.82 -3.19 -23.41
C GLY A 334 10.17 -1.79 -22.91
N LYS A 335 9.18 -0.96 -22.56
CA LYS A 335 9.43 0.40 -22.08
C LYS A 335 9.91 0.38 -20.63
N PRO A 336 10.82 1.29 -20.23
CA PRO A 336 11.25 1.44 -18.84
C PRO A 336 10.07 1.72 -17.90
N VAL A 337 10.14 1.14 -16.71
CA VAL A 337 9.18 1.36 -15.61
C VAL A 337 9.94 1.93 -14.41
N HIS A 338 9.67 3.19 -14.07
CA HIS A 338 10.24 3.83 -12.90
C HIS A 338 9.36 3.53 -11.70
N LEU A 339 9.87 2.69 -10.80
CA LEU A 339 9.13 2.27 -9.60
C LEU A 339 9.40 3.24 -8.44
N HIS A 340 8.32 3.66 -7.76
CA HIS A 340 8.35 4.64 -6.68
C HIS A 340 8.34 4.00 -5.29
N ALA A 341 7.31 3.23 -4.98
CA ALA A 341 7.12 2.60 -3.67
C ALA A 341 6.50 1.21 -3.84
N GLY A 342 6.72 0.35 -2.86
CA GLY A 342 6.19 -1.00 -2.88
C GLY A 342 6.77 -1.89 -1.79
N SER A 343 6.52 -3.18 -1.90
CA SER A 343 7.00 -4.20 -0.98
C SER A 343 7.56 -5.41 -1.74
N VAL A 344 8.45 -6.13 -1.07
CA VAL A 344 9.08 -7.35 -1.60
C VAL A 344 8.94 -8.46 -0.57
N HIS A 345 8.43 -9.62 -0.98
CA HIS A 345 8.30 -10.79 -0.13
C HIS A 345 8.70 -12.07 -0.85
N TRP A 346 9.23 -13.05 -0.10
CA TRP A 346 9.41 -14.39 -0.63
C TRP A 346 8.07 -15.06 -0.85
N ASN A 347 7.85 -15.56 -2.05
CA ASN A 347 6.65 -16.30 -2.39
C ASN A 347 6.97 -17.80 -2.53
N LYS A 348 6.27 -18.63 -1.74
CA LYS A 348 6.51 -20.07 -1.68
C LYS A 348 6.04 -20.80 -2.94
N HIS A 349 4.92 -20.38 -3.53
CA HIS A 349 4.36 -20.98 -4.76
C HIS A 349 5.26 -20.75 -5.97
N ARG A 350 5.85 -19.53 -6.05
CA ARG A 350 6.76 -19.18 -7.15
C ARG A 350 8.22 -19.59 -6.87
N GLU A 351 8.58 -19.85 -5.62
CA GLU A 351 9.96 -19.99 -5.16
C GLU A 351 10.84 -18.82 -5.61
N ARG A 352 10.28 -17.60 -5.53
CA ARG A 352 10.89 -16.34 -5.97
C ARG A 352 10.56 -15.21 -5.01
N TRP A 353 11.38 -14.20 -5.04
CA TRP A 353 11.06 -12.91 -4.48
C TRP A 353 10.07 -12.22 -5.40
N VAL A 354 8.95 -11.78 -4.84
CA VAL A 354 7.86 -11.09 -5.52
C VAL A 354 7.83 -9.65 -5.07
N MET A 355 7.80 -8.73 -6.03
CA MET A 355 7.64 -7.29 -5.81
C MET A 355 6.26 -6.86 -6.28
N ILE A 356 5.56 -6.11 -5.43
CA ILE A 356 4.37 -5.32 -5.78
C ILE A 356 4.73 -3.86 -5.58
N ALA A 357 4.73 -3.07 -6.64
CA ALA A 357 5.18 -1.69 -6.60
C ALA A 357 4.35 -0.77 -7.50
N VAL A 358 4.27 0.52 -7.15
CA VAL A 358 3.63 1.55 -7.96
C VAL A 358 4.64 2.23 -8.86
N GLN A 359 4.21 2.58 -10.08
CA GLN A 359 4.99 3.38 -11.02
C GLN A 359 4.82 4.87 -10.73
N GLU A 360 5.89 5.65 -10.87
CA GLU A 360 5.87 7.10 -10.89
C GLU A 360 5.92 7.60 -12.34
N GLY A 361 5.13 8.65 -12.65
CA GLY A 361 5.18 9.33 -13.94
C GLY A 361 4.53 8.58 -15.10
N SER A 362 3.51 7.77 -14.84
CA SER A 362 2.72 7.15 -15.90
C SER A 362 1.92 8.19 -16.70
N ALA A 363 1.69 7.91 -17.99
CA ALA A 363 0.85 8.74 -18.84
C ALA A 363 -0.66 8.70 -18.44
N GLU A 364 -1.09 7.63 -17.77
CA GLU A 364 -2.49 7.44 -17.38
C GLU A 364 -2.79 8.00 -15.99
N SER A 365 -1.80 7.93 -15.10
CA SER A 365 -1.84 8.48 -13.75
C SER A 365 -0.42 8.75 -13.28
N TYR A 366 -0.18 9.82 -12.57
CA TYR A 366 1.16 10.07 -12.00
C TYR A 366 1.58 8.96 -11.04
N LEU A 367 0.68 8.55 -10.13
CA LEU A 367 0.75 7.36 -9.28
C LEU A 367 -0.58 6.62 -9.42
N GLY A 368 -0.60 5.46 -10.04
CA GLY A 368 -1.86 4.75 -10.29
C GLY A 368 -1.67 3.38 -10.91
N GLU A 369 -0.49 3.14 -11.46
CA GLU A 369 -0.14 1.89 -12.13
C GLU A 369 0.63 0.98 -11.17
N VAL A 370 0.05 -0.18 -10.85
CA VAL A 370 0.67 -1.17 -9.96
C VAL A 370 1.26 -2.31 -10.78
N TRP A 371 2.49 -2.67 -10.45
CA TRP A 371 3.30 -3.63 -11.17
C TRP A 371 3.71 -4.81 -10.31
N TYR A 372 3.79 -5.98 -10.93
CA TYR A 372 4.30 -7.22 -10.40
C TYR A 372 5.62 -7.57 -11.08
N ALA A 373 6.63 -7.96 -10.30
CA ALA A 373 7.91 -8.45 -10.80
C ALA A 373 8.44 -9.59 -9.94
N GLU A 374 9.30 -10.45 -10.52
CA GLU A 374 9.99 -11.54 -9.81
C GLU A 374 11.50 -11.40 -9.88
N ALA A 375 12.18 -11.92 -8.84
CA ALA A 375 13.64 -12.10 -8.84
C ALA A 375 14.05 -13.36 -8.07
N LYS A 376 15.23 -13.93 -8.39
CA LYS A 376 15.81 -15.06 -7.65
C LYS A 376 16.39 -14.64 -6.29
N GLN A 377 16.83 -13.40 -6.17
CA GLN A 377 17.41 -12.82 -4.96
C GLN A 377 16.64 -11.57 -4.57
N ILE A 378 16.60 -11.23 -3.30
CA ILE A 378 15.90 -10.07 -2.77
C ILE A 378 16.46 -8.75 -3.35
N GLU A 379 17.74 -8.73 -3.68
CA GLU A 379 18.43 -7.59 -4.30
C GLU A 379 18.22 -7.51 -5.82
N GLY A 380 17.52 -8.47 -6.40
CA GLY A 380 17.36 -8.57 -7.86
C GLY A 380 18.37 -9.52 -8.52
N PRO A 381 18.65 -9.35 -9.83
CA PRO A 381 18.19 -8.27 -10.68
C PRO A 381 16.67 -8.32 -10.95
N TRP A 382 16.02 -7.17 -10.84
CA TRP A 382 14.63 -6.95 -11.23
C TRP A 382 14.62 -6.45 -12.67
N ARG A 383 14.05 -7.22 -13.60
CA ARG A 383 14.19 -6.96 -15.04
C ARG A 383 12.89 -6.67 -15.75
N LYS A 384 11.88 -7.48 -15.49
CA LYS A 384 10.60 -7.43 -16.18
C LYS A 384 9.47 -7.28 -15.19
N ALA A 385 8.53 -6.43 -15.49
CA ALA A 385 7.31 -6.28 -14.71
C ALA A 385 6.07 -6.38 -15.60
N VAL A 386 4.96 -6.80 -15.00
CA VAL A 386 3.63 -6.82 -15.62
C VAL A 386 2.71 -5.92 -14.82
N LYS A 387 1.99 -5.03 -15.51
CA LYS A 387 1.01 -4.16 -14.89
C LYS A 387 -0.20 -4.98 -14.42
N ILE A 388 -0.47 -4.98 -13.13
CA ILE A 388 -1.52 -5.81 -12.52
C ILE A 388 -2.78 -5.03 -12.16
N ALA A 389 -2.65 -3.73 -11.88
CA ALA A 389 -3.78 -2.84 -11.64
C ALA A 389 -3.49 -1.45 -12.18
N THR A 390 -4.57 -0.75 -12.58
CA THR A 390 -4.51 0.64 -13.03
C THR A 390 -5.67 1.42 -12.40
N HIS A 391 -5.40 2.67 -12.05
CA HIS A 391 -6.35 3.67 -11.63
C HIS A 391 -6.22 4.90 -12.54
N PRO A 392 -6.67 4.82 -13.82
CA PRO A 392 -6.47 5.92 -14.76
C PRO A 392 -7.13 7.18 -14.22
N LYS A 393 -6.38 8.30 -14.26
CA LYS A 393 -6.76 9.62 -13.74
C LYS A 393 -6.85 9.73 -12.22
N TYR A 394 -6.67 8.65 -11.45
CA TYR A 394 -6.67 8.68 -9.99
C TYR A 394 -5.30 8.31 -9.45
N SER A 395 -5.00 8.67 -8.19
CA SER A 395 -3.82 8.21 -7.50
C SER A 395 -4.10 6.88 -6.79
N PHE A 396 -3.15 5.95 -6.90
CA PHE A 396 -3.09 4.76 -6.06
C PHE A 396 -1.62 4.53 -5.73
N TYR A 397 -1.24 4.66 -4.46
CA TYR A 397 0.17 4.70 -4.07
C TYR A 397 0.46 3.86 -2.83
N ASN A 398 1.74 3.69 -2.53
CA ASN A 398 2.29 2.91 -1.43
C ASN A 398 1.68 1.50 -1.30
N PRO A 399 1.66 0.69 -2.40
CA PRO A 399 1.13 -0.66 -2.31
C PRO A 399 1.99 -1.52 -1.39
N SER A 400 1.34 -2.32 -0.54
CA SER A 400 1.99 -3.24 0.38
C SER A 400 1.36 -4.64 0.26
N HIS A 401 2.18 -5.63 -0.06
CA HIS A 401 1.79 -7.03 -0.06
C HIS A 401 1.83 -7.58 1.37
N HIS A 402 0.78 -8.29 1.74
CA HIS A 402 0.62 -8.88 3.07
C HIS A 402 0.77 -10.40 2.98
N ALA A 403 2.02 -10.87 2.97
CA ALA A 403 2.34 -12.29 2.78
C ALA A 403 1.70 -13.23 3.83
N PHE A 404 1.31 -12.71 4.99
CA PHE A 404 0.57 -13.46 6.01
C PHE A 404 -0.92 -13.69 5.67
N PHE A 405 -1.47 -12.99 4.69
CA PHE A 405 -2.79 -13.25 4.14
C PHE A 405 -2.77 -14.19 2.92
N ASP A 406 -1.58 -14.54 2.43
CA ASP A 406 -1.46 -15.39 1.25
C ASP A 406 -2.16 -16.74 1.46
N GLN A 407 -2.88 -17.18 0.44
CA GLN A 407 -3.63 -18.43 0.45
C GLN A 407 -3.06 -19.39 -0.59
N GLN A 408 -3.43 -20.67 -0.46
CA GLN A 408 -3.00 -21.73 -1.39
C GLN A 408 -1.48 -21.77 -1.58
N GLU A 409 -0.73 -21.81 -0.47
CA GLU A 409 0.73 -21.84 -0.44
C GLU A 409 1.41 -20.64 -1.13
N GLY A 410 0.71 -19.49 -1.20
CA GLY A 410 1.21 -18.27 -1.84
C GLY A 410 0.80 -18.11 -3.31
N ARG A 411 -0.08 -18.97 -3.84
CA ARG A 411 -0.67 -18.78 -5.16
C ARG A 411 -1.55 -17.54 -5.22
N LEU A 412 -2.42 -17.37 -4.22
CA LEU A 412 -3.25 -16.18 -4.08
C LEU A 412 -2.56 -15.22 -3.12
N ILE A 413 -2.13 -14.07 -3.60
CA ILE A 413 -1.51 -13.03 -2.79
C ILE A 413 -2.44 -11.84 -2.60
N TYR A 414 -2.30 -11.16 -1.45
CA TYR A 414 -3.13 -10.02 -1.08
C TYR A 414 -2.27 -8.78 -0.86
N PHE A 415 -2.62 -7.69 -1.50
CA PHE A 415 -1.96 -6.41 -1.32
C PHE A 415 -2.99 -5.28 -1.18
N GLN A 416 -2.64 -4.23 -0.48
CA GLN A 416 -3.44 -3.02 -0.39
C GLN A 416 -2.61 -1.80 -0.77
N GLY A 417 -3.28 -0.70 -1.09
CA GLY A 417 -2.67 0.59 -1.34
C GLY A 417 -3.66 1.71 -1.13
N THR A 418 -3.16 2.93 -1.08
CA THR A 418 -3.95 4.13 -0.85
C THR A 418 -4.56 4.62 -2.16
N TYR A 419 -5.88 4.63 -2.24
CA TYR A 419 -6.62 5.29 -3.29
C TYR A 419 -6.92 6.75 -2.89
N ALA A 420 -6.56 7.69 -3.74
CA ALA A 420 -6.83 9.11 -3.51
C ALA A 420 -7.40 9.77 -4.77
N GLU A 421 -8.54 10.44 -4.61
CA GLU A 421 -9.11 11.35 -5.59
C GLU A 421 -8.44 12.72 -5.51
N THR A 422 -8.24 13.22 -4.30
CA THR A 422 -7.71 14.56 -4.01
C THR A 422 -6.43 14.90 -4.77
N PHE A 423 -5.54 13.93 -4.96
CA PHE A 423 -4.25 14.14 -5.64
C PHE A 423 -4.27 13.77 -7.14
N SER A 424 -5.41 13.33 -7.66
CA SER A 424 -5.53 12.84 -9.03
C SER A 424 -5.64 13.95 -10.07
N GLY A 425 -6.18 15.10 -9.68
CA GLY A 425 -6.61 16.15 -10.61
C GLY A 425 -7.84 15.78 -11.45
N ASN A 426 -8.50 14.66 -11.18
CA ASN A 426 -9.70 14.23 -11.88
C ASN A 426 -10.92 15.04 -11.37
N PRO A 427 -11.72 15.69 -12.26
CA PRO A 427 -12.91 16.41 -11.85
C PRO A 427 -14.09 15.52 -11.45
N ILE A 428 -13.99 14.21 -11.62
CA ILE A 428 -15.05 13.26 -11.30
C ILE A 428 -14.83 12.72 -9.90
N ALA A 429 -15.69 13.12 -8.98
CA ALA A 429 -15.66 12.67 -7.61
C ALA A 429 -15.98 11.18 -7.46
N THR A 430 -15.35 10.55 -6.48
CA THR A 430 -15.64 9.19 -6.03
C THR A 430 -16.17 9.21 -4.60
N PRO A 431 -17.47 9.52 -4.40
CA PRO A 431 -18.04 9.70 -3.07
C PRO A 431 -17.67 8.60 -2.09
N ARG A 432 -17.20 8.98 -0.90
CA ARG A 432 -16.70 8.12 0.17
C ARG A 432 -15.39 7.35 -0.13
N TYR A 433 -14.83 7.51 -1.32
CA TYR A 433 -13.54 6.93 -1.70
C TYR A 433 -12.55 8.03 -1.99
N ASP A 434 -11.88 8.48 -0.97
CA ASP A 434 -10.73 9.36 -1.06
C ASP A 434 -9.83 9.12 0.15
N TYR A 435 -8.53 8.90 -0.10
CA TYR A 435 -7.57 8.64 0.95
C TYR A 435 -7.84 7.33 1.73
N ASN A 436 -8.20 6.27 1.01
CA ASN A 436 -8.60 4.99 1.60
C ASN A 436 -7.69 3.84 1.17
N GLN A 437 -7.47 2.91 2.09
CA GLN A 437 -6.84 1.64 1.78
C GLN A 437 -7.84 0.75 1.03
N ILE A 438 -7.40 0.18 -0.09
CA ILE A 438 -8.18 -0.76 -0.89
C ILE A 438 -7.41 -2.07 -1.04
N MET A 439 -8.06 -3.19 -0.72
CA MET A 439 -7.50 -4.54 -0.85
C MET A 439 -7.68 -5.07 -2.26
N TYR A 440 -6.62 -5.71 -2.74
CA TYR A 440 -6.56 -6.46 -3.98
C TYR A 440 -6.10 -7.89 -3.74
N ARG A 441 -6.56 -8.81 -4.60
CA ARG A 441 -6.06 -10.18 -4.72
C ARG A 441 -5.41 -10.36 -6.08
N LEU A 442 -4.29 -11.09 -6.13
CA LEU A 442 -3.62 -11.48 -7.36
C LEU A 442 -3.43 -13.01 -7.37
N ASP A 443 -3.93 -13.70 -8.39
CA ASP A 443 -3.64 -15.11 -8.65
C ASP A 443 -2.34 -15.20 -9.47
N LEU A 444 -1.30 -15.77 -8.88
CA LEU A 444 0.01 -15.89 -9.51
C LEU A 444 0.06 -16.94 -10.64
N ASP A 445 -1.01 -17.72 -10.79
CA ASP A 445 -1.17 -18.61 -11.95
C ASP A 445 -1.82 -17.91 -13.16
N ASP A 446 -2.25 -16.67 -13.05
CA ASP A 446 -2.78 -15.91 -14.20
C ASP A 446 -1.76 -15.91 -15.34
N GLU A 447 -2.19 -16.38 -16.51
CA GLU A 447 -1.35 -16.53 -17.70
C GLU A 447 -0.71 -15.20 -18.16
N ARG A 448 -1.37 -14.06 -17.85
CA ARG A 448 -0.86 -12.73 -18.20
C ARG A 448 0.41 -12.35 -17.44
N LEU A 449 0.70 -13.02 -16.31
CA LEU A 449 1.92 -12.79 -15.51
C LEU A 449 3.15 -13.53 -16.07
N LYS A 450 2.98 -14.49 -17.00
CA LYS A 450 4.08 -15.31 -17.53
C LYS A 450 5.26 -14.49 -18.05
N ALA A 451 5.00 -13.32 -18.62
CA ALA A 451 6.04 -12.47 -19.20
C ALA A 451 7.01 -11.87 -18.15
N ALA A 452 6.60 -11.78 -16.87
CA ALA A 452 7.45 -11.33 -15.76
C ALA A 452 8.13 -12.48 -15.00
N ARG A 453 7.77 -13.74 -15.29
CA ARG A 453 8.33 -14.90 -14.58
C ARG A 453 9.82 -15.06 -14.86
N VAL A 454 10.54 -15.44 -13.81
CA VAL A 454 11.98 -15.73 -13.86
C VAL A 454 12.15 -17.25 -13.69
N ASP A 455 12.83 -17.88 -14.66
CA ASP A 455 13.11 -19.31 -14.66
C ASP A 455 14.17 -19.72 -13.60
#